data_42143c8ddd4ca56c7a803fca2bbb84e6
#
_entry.id   42143c8ddd4ca56c7a803fca2bbb84e6
#
_cell.length_a   1.000
_cell.length_b   1.000
_cell.length_c   1.000
_cell.angle_alpha   90.00
_cell.angle_beta   90.00
_cell.angle_gamma   90.00
#
_symmetry.space_group_name_H-M   'P 1'
#
loop_
_entity.id
_entity.type
_entity.pdbx_description
1 polymer ?
#
loop_
_entity_poly.entity_id
_entity_poly.type
_entity_poly.pdbx_seq_one_letter_code
_entity_poly.pdbx_strand_id
1 'polypeptide(L)'
;RMLAHGGLGTSIGRNPDGTYNQTLTRLHNRGANPDKALIAAFGKINELADHLGVTSVVKDGACDVYRMVVKPGVSIAGKSQNAMFAACLYISCRQEGTNRTFKEICGGAVNTTVKEIGKCYKFIVKTIDGLNTTMMEQMITPEKLTNRFCGNLGLANLEFLKLATTVIGTFNNLRLSEGHKSEKQPASVAAAAIWLCVQIMDKQHDITLRKISEVSGMAETTITTSYVDMYPYATRMLPRAYVERAARLQAPRQLHAVVRASSGSTLFDKLSGPNQVPPLPAPPAA
;
A
#
# COMPACT_ATOMS: atom_id res chain seq x y z
N ARG A 1 5.33 -19.51 -19.69
CA ARG A 1 4.64 -20.59 -20.45
C ARG A 1 5.57 -21.74 -20.86
N MET A 2 6.86 -21.50 -21.09
CA MET A 2 7.81 -22.58 -21.46
C MET A 2 8.19 -23.53 -20.31
N LEU A 3 8.11 -23.14 -19.05
CA LEU A 3 8.45 -23.97 -17.90
C LEU A 3 7.45 -25.12 -17.64
N ALA A 4 6.23 -25.03 -18.14
CA ALA A 4 5.19 -26.04 -17.94
C ALA A 4 5.35 -27.29 -18.84
N HIS A 5 6.22 -27.25 -19.84
CA HIS A 5 6.42 -28.34 -20.82
C HIS A 5 7.84 -28.95 -20.73
N GLY A 6 8.40 -28.94 -19.53
CA GLY A 6 9.73 -29.50 -19.29
C GLY A 6 9.76 -31.04 -19.37
N GLY A 7 10.37 -31.53 -20.40
CA GLY A 7 11.01 -32.83 -20.44
C GLY A 7 10.12 -34.09 -20.48
N LEU A 8 10.57 -35.08 -21.19
CA LEU A 8 10.06 -36.45 -21.15
C LEU A 8 10.05 -36.95 -19.69
N GLY A 9 8.86 -37.01 -19.09
CA GLY A 9 8.71 -37.50 -17.72
C GLY A 9 8.95 -38.98 -17.67
N THR A 10 10.09 -39.40 -17.09
CA THR A 10 10.33 -40.79 -16.70
C THR A 10 9.69 -41.01 -15.33
N SER A 11 9.12 -42.19 -15.09
CA SER A 11 8.59 -42.59 -13.80
C SER A 11 9.43 -43.70 -13.20
N ILE A 12 9.66 -43.66 -11.88
CA ILE A 12 10.29 -44.77 -11.17
C ILE A 12 9.23 -45.87 -10.93
N GLY A 13 9.47 -47.05 -11.47
CA GLY A 13 8.63 -48.22 -11.25
C GLY A 13 8.63 -48.66 -9.79
N ARG A 14 7.63 -49.49 -9.41
CA ARG A 14 7.62 -50.17 -8.12
C ARG A 14 8.62 -51.30 -8.12
N ASN A 15 9.23 -51.59 -6.95
CA ASN A 15 10.01 -52.77 -6.74
C ASN A 15 9.15 -54.05 -6.89
N PRO A 16 9.74 -55.21 -7.08
CA PRO A 16 9.00 -56.47 -7.09
C PRO A 16 8.12 -56.68 -5.87
N ASP A 17 8.51 -56.13 -4.72
CA ASP A 17 7.77 -56.17 -3.44
C ASP A 17 6.60 -55.16 -3.36
N GLY A 18 6.29 -54.47 -4.43
CA GLY A 18 5.22 -53.44 -4.48
C GLY A 18 5.57 -52.11 -3.83
N THR A 19 6.75 -51.96 -3.23
CA THR A 19 7.23 -50.75 -2.55
C THR A 19 7.93 -49.80 -3.53
N TYR A 20 7.94 -48.52 -3.22
CA TYR A 20 8.74 -47.51 -3.93
C TYR A 20 10.08 -47.30 -3.22
N ASN A 21 11.17 -47.27 -3.99
CA ASN A 21 12.43 -46.79 -3.46
C ASN A 21 12.35 -45.27 -3.21
N GLN A 22 12.13 -44.90 -1.93
CA GLN A 22 11.95 -43.52 -1.54
C GLN A 22 13.13 -42.62 -1.89
N THR A 23 14.36 -43.17 -1.81
CA THR A 23 15.59 -42.44 -2.11
C THR A 23 15.69 -42.15 -3.61
N LEU A 24 15.46 -43.14 -4.46
CA LEU A 24 15.44 -42.97 -5.92
C LEU A 24 14.30 -42.05 -6.35
N THR A 25 13.12 -42.19 -5.76
CA THR A 25 11.98 -41.29 -6.03
C THR A 25 12.30 -39.84 -5.65
N ARG A 26 12.98 -39.60 -4.52
CA ARG A 26 13.43 -38.27 -4.12
C ARG A 26 14.50 -37.70 -5.07
N LEU A 27 15.48 -38.48 -5.47
CA LEU A 27 16.53 -38.10 -6.41
C LEU A 27 15.92 -37.78 -7.79
N HIS A 28 15.04 -38.65 -8.27
CA HIS A 28 14.34 -38.50 -9.53
C HIS A 28 13.49 -37.23 -9.53
N ASN A 29 12.68 -37.00 -8.48
CA ASN A 29 11.86 -35.81 -8.34
C ASN A 29 12.69 -34.50 -8.23
N ARG A 30 13.93 -34.56 -7.71
CA ARG A 30 14.87 -33.44 -7.73
C ARG A 30 15.44 -33.17 -9.13
N GLY A 31 15.76 -34.25 -9.88
CA GLY A 31 16.37 -34.15 -11.19
C GLY A 31 15.36 -33.92 -12.33
N ALA A 32 14.16 -34.48 -12.22
CA ALA A 32 13.18 -34.48 -13.30
C ALA A 32 12.56 -33.13 -13.61
N ASN A 33 12.50 -32.22 -12.65
CA ASN A 33 11.98 -30.86 -12.89
C ASN A 33 12.59 -29.88 -11.87
N PRO A 34 13.74 -29.26 -12.17
CA PRO A 34 14.38 -28.28 -11.30
C PRO A 34 13.48 -27.06 -11.07
N ASP A 35 12.54 -26.78 -11.99
CA ASP A 35 11.64 -25.64 -11.94
C ASP A 35 10.33 -25.92 -11.17
N LYS A 36 10.12 -27.15 -10.67
CA LYS A 36 8.88 -27.52 -9.97
C LYS A 36 8.57 -26.59 -8.79
N ALA A 37 9.58 -26.24 -8.01
CA ALA A 37 9.42 -25.29 -6.90
C ALA A 37 9.08 -23.87 -7.40
N LEU A 38 9.67 -23.47 -8.52
CA LEU A 38 9.43 -22.17 -9.14
C LEU A 38 8.01 -22.10 -9.72
N ILE A 39 7.55 -23.15 -10.39
CA ILE A 39 6.17 -23.25 -10.91
C ILE A 39 5.15 -23.18 -9.78
N ALA A 40 5.38 -23.91 -8.67
CA ALA A 40 4.52 -23.84 -7.49
C ALA A 40 4.49 -22.45 -6.88
N ALA A 41 5.63 -21.76 -6.81
CA ALA A 41 5.72 -20.37 -6.34
C ALA A 41 4.93 -19.41 -7.24
N PHE A 42 5.03 -19.55 -8.56
CA PHE A 42 4.25 -18.75 -9.51
C PHE A 42 2.75 -18.98 -9.35
N GLY A 43 2.31 -20.22 -9.10
CA GLY A 43 0.92 -20.52 -8.76
C GLY A 43 0.45 -19.73 -7.54
N LYS A 44 1.24 -19.66 -6.47
CA LYS A 44 0.91 -18.91 -5.26
C LYS A 44 0.94 -17.40 -5.45
N ILE A 45 1.86 -16.89 -6.25
CA ILE A 45 1.89 -15.46 -6.61
C ILE A 45 0.62 -15.10 -7.41
N ASN A 46 0.21 -15.95 -8.36
CA ASN A 46 -0.99 -15.72 -9.16
C ASN A 46 -2.26 -15.78 -8.31
N GLU A 47 -2.40 -16.76 -7.40
CA GLU A 47 -3.52 -16.83 -6.45
C GLU A 47 -3.64 -15.53 -5.64
N LEU A 48 -2.52 -15.04 -5.06
CA LEU A 48 -2.50 -13.79 -4.31
C LEU A 48 -2.86 -12.59 -5.18
N ALA A 49 -2.37 -12.55 -6.41
CA ALA A 49 -2.65 -11.49 -7.37
C ALA A 49 -4.13 -11.47 -7.80
N ASP A 50 -4.77 -12.64 -7.94
CA ASP A 50 -6.18 -12.78 -8.23
C ASP A 50 -7.05 -12.25 -7.08
N HIS A 51 -6.71 -12.57 -5.84
CA HIS A 51 -7.38 -12.02 -4.66
C HIS A 51 -7.33 -10.49 -4.59
N LEU A 52 -6.24 -9.89 -5.07
CA LEU A 52 -6.06 -8.43 -5.10
C LEU A 52 -6.63 -7.76 -6.35
N GLY A 53 -7.12 -8.54 -7.32
CA GLY A 53 -7.68 -8.04 -8.57
C GLY A 53 -6.66 -7.22 -9.39
N VAL A 54 -5.40 -7.66 -9.45
CA VAL A 54 -4.36 -6.99 -10.26
C VAL A 54 -4.29 -7.55 -11.68
N THR A 55 -3.76 -6.74 -12.61
CA THR A 55 -3.64 -7.10 -14.02
C THR A 55 -2.63 -8.22 -14.27
N SER A 56 -2.74 -8.89 -15.43
CA SER A 56 -1.79 -9.95 -15.83
C SER A 56 -0.35 -9.47 -15.91
N VAL A 57 -0.13 -8.23 -16.35
CA VAL A 57 1.20 -7.61 -16.41
C VAL A 57 1.87 -7.58 -15.04
N VAL A 58 1.12 -7.21 -14.00
CA VAL A 58 1.62 -7.21 -12.62
C VAL A 58 1.93 -8.63 -12.13
N LYS A 59 1.12 -9.64 -12.51
CA LYS A 59 1.37 -11.05 -12.17
C LYS A 59 2.67 -11.55 -12.78
N ASP A 60 2.85 -11.32 -14.07
CA ASP A 60 4.05 -11.72 -14.80
C ASP A 60 5.29 -11.02 -14.23
N GLY A 61 5.21 -9.71 -13.99
CA GLY A 61 6.28 -8.94 -13.35
C GLY A 61 6.64 -9.46 -11.96
N ALA A 62 5.67 -9.85 -11.13
CA ALA A 62 5.93 -10.42 -9.82
C ALA A 62 6.63 -11.79 -9.90
N CYS A 63 6.26 -12.62 -10.88
CA CYS A 63 6.93 -13.88 -11.16
C CYS A 63 8.38 -13.65 -11.61
N ASP A 64 8.64 -12.64 -12.43
CA ASP A 64 9.98 -12.28 -12.88
C ASP A 64 10.85 -11.76 -11.72
N VAL A 65 10.31 -10.90 -10.87
CA VAL A 65 11.00 -10.46 -9.64
C VAL A 65 11.36 -11.67 -8.77
N TYR A 66 10.43 -12.60 -8.56
CA TYR A 66 10.69 -13.81 -7.78
C TYR A 66 11.79 -14.68 -8.41
N ARG A 67 11.76 -14.87 -9.74
CA ARG A 67 12.80 -15.60 -10.49
C ARG A 67 14.18 -14.96 -10.32
N MET A 68 14.25 -13.62 -10.31
CA MET A 68 15.52 -12.91 -10.10
C MET A 68 16.08 -13.11 -8.67
N VAL A 69 15.21 -13.24 -7.68
CA VAL A 69 15.62 -13.47 -6.28
C VAL A 69 16.10 -14.91 -6.04
N VAL A 70 15.47 -15.89 -6.70
CA VAL A 70 15.77 -17.33 -6.51
C VAL A 70 16.96 -17.77 -7.37
N LYS A 71 17.91 -16.89 -7.66
CA LYS A 71 19.13 -17.26 -8.39
C LYS A 71 20.07 -18.11 -7.53
N PRO A 72 20.90 -18.99 -8.16
CA PRO A 72 21.95 -19.71 -7.45
C PRO A 72 22.85 -18.76 -6.65
N GLY A 73 23.10 -19.08 -5.39
CA GLY A 73 23.93 -18.24 -4.49
C GLY A 73 23.15 -17.31 -3.57
N VAL A 74 21.85 -17.09 -3.78
CA VAL A 74 21.01 -16.28 -2.89
C VAL A 74 20.30 -17.17 -1.88
N SER A 75 20.64 -17.04 -0.60
CA SER A 75 19.96 -17.79 0.47
C SER A 75 18.65 -17.11 0.87
N ILE A 76 17.54 -17.79 0.65
CA ILE A 76 16.19 -17.38 1.11
C ILE A 76 15.86 -18.01 2.47
N ALA A 77 16.78 -18.80 3.03
CA ALA A 77 16.58 -19.51 4.29
C ALA A 77 16.11 -18.57 5.41
N GLY A 78 15.15 -19.03 6.21
CA GLY A 78 14.60 -18.27 7.35
C GLY A 78 13.61 -17.16 6.99
N LYS A 79 13.20 -17.01 5.71
CA LYS A 79 12.17 -16.07 5.30
C LYS A 79 10.85 -16.79 5.02
N SER A 80 9.73 -16.16 5.42
CA SER A 80 8.41 -16.68 5.06
C SER A 80 8.21 -16.61 3.55
N GLN A 81 7.86 -17.74 2.93
CA GLN A 81 7.60 -17.80 1.49
C GLN A 81 6.43 -16.90 1.10
N ASN A 82 5.34 -16.90 1.88
CA ASN A 82 4.18 -16.07 1.61
C ASN A 82 4.52 -14.57 1.67
N ALA A 83 5.36 -14.16 2.65
CA ALA A 83 5.85 -12.79 2.73
C ALA A 83 6.75 -12.42 1.54
N MET A 84 7.50 -13.39 1.00
CA MET A 84 8.31 -13.20 -0.19
C MET A 84 7.46 -13.00 -1.43
N PHE A 85 6.43 -13.82 -1.63
CA PHE A 85 5.47 -13.67 -2.74
C PHE A 85 4.75 -12.32 -2.68
N ALA A 86 4.28 -11.94 -1.49
CA ALA A 86 3.64 -10.65 -1.24
C ALA A 86 4.59 -9.47 -1.53
N ALA A 87 5.87 -9.58 -1.17
CA ALA A 87 6.86 -8.55 -1.45
C ALA A 87 7.19 -8.43 -2.96
N CYS A 88 7.27 -9.56 -3.69
CA CYS A 88 7.44 -9.54 -5.15
C CYS A 88 6.25 -8.86 -5.83
N LEU A 89 5.03 -9.19 -5.41
CA LEU A 89 3.81 -8.57 -5.93
C LEU A 89 3.76 -7.07 -5.64
N TYR A 90 4.18 -6.66 -4.44
CA TYR A 90 4.29 -5.23 -4.09
C TYR A 90 5.24 -4.48 -5.02
N ILE A 91 6.39 -5.07 -5.31
CA ILE A 91 7.40 -4.47 -6.20
C ILE A 91 6.83 -4.33 -7.61
N SER A 92 6.23 -5.38 -8.14
CA SER A 92 5.61 -5.35 -9.47
C SER A 92 4.47 -4.33 -9.56
N CYS A 93 3.59 -4.25 -8.54
CA CYS A 93 2.57 -3.21 -8.47
C CYS A 93 3.16 -1.79 -8.55
N ARG A 94 4.33 -1.56 -7.94
CA ARG A 94 5.00 -0.26 -8.02
C ARG A 94 5.57 0.00 -9.40
N GLN A 95 6.21 -1.00 -10.00
CA GLN A 95 6.79 -0.90 -11.35
C GLN A 95 5.74 -0.55 -12.40
N GLU A 96 4.55 -1.14 -12.28
CA GLU A 96 3.44 -0.90 -13.19
C GLU A 96 2.55 0.30 -12.80
N GLY A 97 2.94 1.07 -11.78
CA GLY A 97 2.18 2.26 -11.34
C GLY A 97 0.84 1.96 -10.66
N THR A 98 0.48 0.69 -10.49
CA THR A 98 -0.74 0.24 -9.77
C THR A 98 -0.49 0.16 -8.27
N ASN A 99 0.01 1.22 -7.67
CA ASN A 99 0.50 1.25 -6.30
C ASN A 99 -0.50 0.68 -5.28
N ARG A 100 -0.10 -0.37 -4.55
CA ARG A 100 -0.83 -0.96 -3.42
C ARG A 100 -0.10 -0.67 -2.12
N THR A 101 -0.81 -0.62 -1.01
CA THR A 101 -0.18 -0.51 0.31
C THR A 101 0.22 -1.88 0.84
N PHE A 102 1.20 -1.95 1.75
CA PHE A 102 1.55 -3.22 2.41
C PHE A 102 0.38 -3.85 3.16
N LYS A 103 -0.55 -3.04 3.70
CA LYS A 103 -1.72 -3.54 4.40
C LYS A 103 -2.72 -4.21 3.46
N GLU A 104 -2.96 -3.62 2.29
CA GLU A 104 -3.82 -4.22 1.26
C GLU A 104 -3.28 -5.57 0.80
N ILE A 105 -1.98 -5.65 0.52
CA ILE A 105 -1.34 -6.90 0.10
C ILE A 105 -1.36 -7.94 1.23
N CYS A 106 -1.14 -7.49 2.48
CA CYS A 106 -1.21 -8.35 3.65
C CYS A 106 -2.63 -8.92 3.85
N GLY A 107 -3.68 -8.15 3.54
CA GLY A 107 -5.07 -8.61 3.59
C GLY A 107 -5.38 -9.76 2.64
N GLY A 108 -4.70 -9.83 1.50
CA GLY A 108 -4.80 -10.95 0.54
C GLY A 108 -3.82 -12.11 0.83
N ALA A 109 -2.78 -11.88 1.63
CA ALA A 109 -1.73 -12.86 1.89
C ALA A 109 -2.03 -13.70 3.15
N VAL A 110 -2.11 -15.01 2.99
CA VAL A 110 -2.38 -15.94 4.10
C VAL A 110 -1.18 -16.03 5.04
N ASN A 111 -1.44 -15.96 6.36
CA ASN A 111 -0.42 -16.14 7.42
C ASN A 111 0.82 -15.24 7.26
N THR A 112 0.63 -13.97 6.96
CA THR A 112 1.74 -13.03 6.74
C THR A 112 1.47 -11.71 7.46
N THR A 113 2.51 -11.09 8.00
CA THR A 113 2.42 -9.79 8.66
C THR A 113 3.05 -8.69 7.78
N VAL A 114 2.57 -7.46 7.94
CA VAL A 114 3.12 -6.28 7.25
C VAL A 114 4.63 -6.12 7.52
N LYS A 115 5.08 -6.48 8.74
CA LYS A 115 6.51 -6.42 9.11
C LYS A 115 7.35 -7.43 8.33
N GLU A 116 6.83 -8.64 8.11
CA GLU A 116 7.52 -9.68 7.33
C GLU A 116 7.60 -9.29 5.86
N ILE A 117 6.51 -8.80 5.27
CA ILE A 117 6.51 -8.28 3.91
C ILE A 117 7.55 -7.16 3.76
N GLY A 118 7.62 -6.23 4.70
CA GLY A 118 8.61 -5.14 4.70
C GLY A 118 10.06 -5.63 4.80
N LYS A 119 10.32 -6.70 5.59
CA LYS A 119 11.65 -7.35 5.66
C LYS A 119 12.02 -8.01 4.34
N CYS A 120 11.08 -8.75 3.74
CA CYS A 120 11.28 -9.40 2.43
C CYS A 120 11.48 -8.36 1.32
N TYR A 121 10.71 -7.27 1.30
CA TYR A 121 10.87 -6.17 0.38
C TYR A 121 12.29 -5.58 0.43
N LYS A 122 12.77 -5.22 1.64
CA LYS A 122 14.13 -4.69 1.81
C LYS A 122 15.20 -5.67 1.34
N PHE A 123 14.99 -6.96 1.60
CA PHE A 123 15.90 -8.00 1.14
C PHE A 123 15.93 -8.09 -0.40
N ILE A 124 14.78 -8.13 -1.06
CA ILE A 124 14.68 -8.20 -2.53
C ILE A 124 15.35 -7.00 -3.19
N VAL A 125 15.04 -5.78 -2.71
CA VAL A 125 15.61 -4.53 -3.24
C VAL A 125 17.13 -4.48 -3.08
N LYS A 126 17.66 -5.08 -2.00
CA LYS A 126 19.11 -5.19 -1.79
C LYS A 126 19.77 -6.26 -2.66
N THR A 127 19.03 -7.33 -2.99
CA THR A 127 19.56 -8.49 -3.71
C THR A 127 19.58 -8.29 -5.22
N ILE A 128 18.63 -7.53 -5.76
CA ILE A 128 18.53 -7.28 -7.20
C ILE A 128 19.19 -5.93 -7.50
N ASP A 129 20.29 -5.97 -8.25
CA ASP A 129 21.02 -4.78 -8.67
C ASP A 129 20.13 -3.88 -9.56
N GLY A 130 20.20 -2.57 -9.34
CA GLY A 130 19.42 -1.57 -10.08
C GLY A 130 17.97 -1.41 -9.61
N LEU A 131 17.38 -2.37 -8.88
CA LEU A 131 16.01 -2.27 -8.43
C LEU A 131 15.80 -1.12 -7.44
N ASN A 132 16.80 -0.83 -6.62
CA ASN A 132 16.72 0.28 -5.65
C ASN A 132 16.54 1.63 -6.34
N THR A 133 17.27 1.90 -7.42
CA THR A 133 17.17 3.14 -8.21
C THR A 133 15.77 3.25 -8.82
N THR A 134 15.29 2.20 -9.49
CA THR A 134 13.94 2.16 -10.07
C THR A 134 12.85 2.36 -9.00
N MET A 135 13.01 1.76 -7.82
CA MET A 135 12.07 1.93 -6.72
C MET A 135 12.08 3.34 -6.12
N MET A 136 13.24 4.02 -6.12
CA MET A 136 13.33 5.43 -5.71
C MET A 136 12.64 6.36 -6.71
N GLU A 137 12.83 6.15 -7.99
CA GLU A 137 12.18 6.92 -9.05
C GLU A 137 10.65 6.74 -9.05
N GLN A 138 10.18 5.56 -8.68
CA GLN A 138 8.75 5.22 -8.61
C GLN A 138 8.19 5.37 -7.19
N MET A 139 8.56 6.44 -6.47
CA MET A 139 7.99 6.69 -5.15
C MET A 139 6.47 6.74 -5.19
N ILE A 140 5.84 6.13 -4.20
CA ILE A 140 4.40 6.24 -4.01
C ILE A 140 4.10 7.66 -3.51
N THR A 141 3.43 8.43 -4.34
CA THR A 141 2.94 9.76 -3.96
C THR A 141 1.49 9.69 -3.48
N PRO A 142 1.03 10.60 -2.61
CA PRO A 142 -0.34 10.63 -2.15
C PRO A 142 -1.34 10.73 -3.30
N GLU A 143 -1.01 11.48 -4.36
CA GLU A 143 -1.86 11.68 -5.54
C GLU A 143 -2.16 10.36 -6.26
N LYS A 144 -1.15 9.48 -6.39
CA LYS A 144 -1.30 8.16 -7.03
C LYS A 144 -2.27 7.24 -6.26
N LEU A 145 -2.39 7.42 -4.94
CA LEU A 145 -3.29 6.64 -4.10
C LEU A 145 -4.72 7.20 -4.09
N THR A 146 -4.87 8.51 -4.31
CA THR A 146 -6.15 9.22 -4.18
C THR A 146 -7.20 8.67 -5.11
N ASN A 147 -6.88 8.45 -6.39
CA ASN A 147 -7.83 7.94 -7.39
C ASN A 147 -8.43 6.60 -6.95
N ARG A 148 -7.59 5.68 -6.45
CA ARG A 148 -8.04 4.36 -6.01
C ARG A 148 -8.88 4.46 -4.73
N PHE A 149 -8.45 5.24 -3.75
CA PHE A 149 -9.22 5.42 -2.53
C PHE A 149 -10.58 6.08 -2.80
N CYS A 150 -10.62 7.08 -3.66
CA CYS A 150 -11.88 7.70 -4.08
C CYS A 150 -12.79 6.72 -4.84
N GLY A 151 -12.22 5.88 -5.72
CA GLY A 151 -12.97 4.83 -6.41
C GLY A 151 -13.61 3.85 -5.43
N ASN A 152 -12.85 3.36 -4.45
CA ASN A 152 -13.33 2.43 -3.43
C ASN A 152 -14.37 3.05 -2.46
N LEU A 153 -14.34 4.38 -2.30
CA LEU A 153 -15.30 5.13 -1.49
C LEU A 153 -16.56 5.54 -2.28
N GLY A 154 -16.64 5.24 -3.58
CA GLY A 154 -17.73 5.72 -4.44
C GLY A 154 -17.66 7.22 -4.77
N LEU A 155 -16.50 7.86 -4.56
CA LEU A 155 -16.25 9.28 -4.79
C LEU A 155 -15.52 9.54 -6.14
N ALA A 156 -15.75 8.69 -7.14
CA ALA A 156 -15.08 8.79 -8.45
C ALA A 156 -15.57 9.96 -9.34
N ASN A 157 -16.16 11.00 -8.75
CA ASN A 157 -16.52 12.22 -9.48
C ASN A 157 -15.26 13.00 -9.85
N LEU A 158 -15.18 13.43 -11.12
CA LEU A 158 -14.03 14.17 -11.65
C LEU A 158 -13.75 15.46 -10.86
N GLU A 159 -14.80 16.16 -10.42
CA GLU A 159 -14.67 17.38 -9.60
C GLU A 159 -14.02 17.08 -8.25
N PHE A 160 -14.47 16.00 -7.58
CA PHE A 160 -13.90 15.57 -6.29
C PHE A 160 -12.44 15.17 -6.44
N LEU A 161 -12.12 14.37 -7.49
CA LEU A 161 -10.75 13.93 -7.76
C LEU A 161 -9.81 15.10 -8.04
N LYS A 162 -10.26 16.08 -8.85
CA LYS A 162 -9.49 17.31 -9.11
C LYS A 162 -9.24 18.10 -7.85
N LEU A 163 -10.26 18.25 -7.01
CA LEU A 163 -10.12 18.97 -5.73
C LEU A 163 -9.10 18.25 -4.83
N ALA A 164 -9.24 16.94 -4.65
CA ALA A 164 -8.36 16.16 -3.78
C ALA A 164 -6.89 16.18 -4.27
N THR A 165 -6.66 16.01 -5.56
CA THR A 165 -5.30 16.07 -6.13
C THR A 165 -4.71 17.48 -6.03
N THR A 166 -5.50 18.55 -6.24
CA THR A 166 -5.04 19.94 -6.06
C THR A 166 -4.66 20.21 -4.61
N VAL A 167 -5.48 19.79 -3.65
CA VAL A 167 -5.20 19.95 -2.21
C VAL A 167 -3.90 19.26 -1.84
N ILE A 168 -3.68 18.04 -2.28
CA ILE A 168 -2.46 17.27 -1.99
C ILE A 168 -1.23 17.94 -2.60
N GLY A 169 -1.28 18.28 -3.89
CA GLY A 169 -0.16 18.91 -4.59
C GLY A 169 0.23 20.24 -3.97
N THR A 170 -0.77 21.09 -3.64
CA THR A 170 -0.54 22.38 -2.99
C THR A 170 0.03 22.19 -1.57
N PHE A 171 -0.48 21.22 -0.80
CA PHE A 171 0.04 20.92 0.53
C PHE A 171 1.50 20.48 0.49
N ASN A 172 1.86 19.59 -0.42
CA ASN A 172 3.22 19.13 -0.59
C ASN A 172 4.17 20.31 -0.96
N ASN A 173 3.73 21.17 -1.88
CA ASN A 173 4.49 22.35 -2.29
C ASN A 173 4.69 23.34 -1.15
N LEU A 174 3.64 23.62 -0.37
CA LEU A 174 3.71 24.52 0.79
C LEU A 174 4.66 23.99 1.86
N ARG A 175 4.62 22.70 2.16
CA ARG A 175 5.55 22.09 3.12
C ARG A 175 7.01 22.12 2.63
N LEU A 176 7.22 21.88 1.35
CA LEU A 176 8.56 21.95 0.76
C LEU A 176 9.12 23.38 0.83
N SER A 177 8.28 24.39 0.57
CA SER A 177 8.69 25.82 0.66
C SER A 177 9.05 26.25 2.09
N GLU A 178 8.45 25.60 3.09
CA GLU A 178 8.71 25.85 4.52
C GLU A 178 9.89 24.97 5.07
N GLY A 179 10.55 24.21 4.20
CA GLY A 179 11.69 23.36 4.57
C GLY A 179 11.32 22.07 5.30
N HIS A 180 10.03 21.74 5.39
CA HIS A 180 9.56 20.50 6.00
C HIS A 180 9.69 19.33 5.04
N LYS A 181 10.55 18.37 5.31
CA LYS A 181 10.58 17.09 4.59
C LYS A 181 9.29 16.31 4.89
N SER A 182 8.70 15.74 3.84
CA SER A 182 7.51 14.90 4.00
C SER A 182 7.90 13.55 4.63
N GLU A 183 7.89 13.47 5.96
CA GLU A 183 8.12 12.21 6.69
C GLU A 183 6.84 11.36 6.81
N LYS A 184 5.69 11.92 6.43
CA LYS A 184 4.42 11.24 6.58
C LYS A 184 4.19 10.21 5.49
N GLN A 185 3.49 9.15 5.87
CA GLN A 185 3.12 8.11 4.92
C GLN A 185 2.19 8.68 3.84
N PRO A 186 2.44 8.44 2.55
CA PRO A 186 1.60 8.94 1.46
C PRO A 186 0.12 8.58 1.60
N ALA A 187 -0.17 7.38 2.12
CA ALA A 187 -1.54 6.93 2.34
C ALA A 187 -2.27 7.75 3.41
N SER A 188 -1.59 8.20 4.48
CA SER A 188 -2.21 9.03 5.52
C SER A 188 -2.49 10.45 5.03
N VAL A 189 -1.61 10.99 4.18
CA VAL A 189 -1.79 12.30 3.54
C VAL A 189 -2.96 12.26 2.56
N ALA A 190 -3.02 11.23 1.71
CA ALA A 190 -4.14 11.02 0.78
C ALA A 190 -5.48 10.88 1.52
N ALA A 191 -5.52 10.06 2.58
CA ALA A 191 -6.74 9.86 3.38
C ALA A 191 -7.20 11.16 4.09
N ALA A 192 -6.26 11.94 4.64
CA ALA A 192 -6.57 13.23 5.26
C ALA A 192 -7.08 14.26 4.26
N ALA A 193 -6.50 14.31 3.06
CA ALA A 193 -6.97 15.18 1.98
C ALA A 193 -8.37 14.79 1.51
N ILE A 194 -8.65 13.49 1.37
CA ILE A 194 -10.00 13.00 1.04
C ILE A 194 -10.99 13.43 2.13
N TRP A 195 -10.65 13.27 3.41
CA TRP A 195 -11.51 13.70 4.51
C TRP A 195 -11.78 15.20 4.48
N LEU A 196 -10.77 16.03 4.19
CA LEU A 196 -10.92 17.46 4.02
C LEU A 196 -11.89 17.78 2.86
N CYS A 197 -11.73 17.14 1.71
CA CYS A 197 -12.61 17.33 0.56
C CYS A 197 -14.06 16.88 0.83
N VAL A 198 -14.26 15.80 1.59
CA VAL A 198 -15.58 15.31 2.02
C VAL A 198 -16.30 16.39 2.82
N GLN A 199 -15.61 17.08 3.74
CA GLN A 199 -16.17 18.17 4.53
C GLN A 199 -16.52 19.38 3.66
N ILE A 200 -15.63 19.78 2.75
CA ILE A 200 -15.83 20.91 1.84
C ILE A 200 -17.04 20.68 0.91
N MET A 201 -17.21 19.46 0.42
CA MET A 201 -18.30 19.11 -0.50
C MET A 201 -19.56 18.60 0.20
N ASP A 202 -19.61 18.69 1.54
CA ASP A 202 -20.74 18.29 2.37
C ASP A 202 -21.21 16.84 2.18
N LYS A 203 -20.26 15.95 2.02
CA LYS A 203 -20.51 14.50 1.83
C LYS A 203 -20.28 13.69 3.12
N GLN A 204 -20.28 14.34 4.29
CA GLN A 204 -20.00 13.71 5.57
C GLN A 204 -21.07 12.71 5.98
N HIS A 205 -22.31 12.86 5.50
CA HIS A 205 -23.40 11.93 5.77
C HIS A 205 -23.16 10.56 5.11
N ASP A 206 -22.56 10.55 3.93
CA ASP A 206 -22.31 9.33 3.17
C ASP A 206 -20.97 8.68 3.52
N ILE A 207 -19.95 9.52 3.74
CA ILE A 207 -18.56 9.11 3.95
C ILE A 207 -18.08 9.53 5.33
N THR A 208 -17.92 8.54 6.21
CA THR A 208 -17.40 8.74 7.56
C THR A 208 -15.86 8.55 7.57
N LEU A 209 -15.20 9.10 8.60
CA LEU A 209 -13.77 8.89 8.83
C LEU A 209 -13.42 7.40 8.93
N ARG A 210 -14.32 6.60 9.52
CA ARG A 210 -14.17 5.15 9.64
C ARG A 210 -14.13 4.46 8.27
N LYS A 211 -15.01 4.80 7.34
CA LYS A 211 -14.98 4.27 5.96
C LYS A 211 -13.66 4.60 5.27
N ILE A 212 -13.15 5.83 5.45
CA ILE A 212 -11.85 6.24 4.90
C ILE A 212 -10.71 5.43 5.55
N SER A 213 -10.78 5.18 6.87
CA SER A 213 -9.84 4.33 7.60
C SER A 213 -9.81 2.90 7.05
N GLU A 214 -10.96 2.29 6.80
CA GLU A 214 -11.10 0.95 6.24
C GLU A 214 -10.49 0.86 4.83
N VAL A 215 -10.83 1.80 3.95
CA VAL A 215 -10.35 1.81 2.55
C VAL A 215 -8.86 2.13 2.44
N SER A 216 -8.36 3.11 3.21
CA SER A 216 -6.95 3.49 3.17
C SER A 216 -6.04 2.53 3.95
N GLY A 217 -6.62 1.70 4.83
CA GLY A 217 -5.91 0.86 5.78
C GLY A 217 -5.15 1.65 6.84
N MET A 218 -5.44 2.95 7.02
CA MET A 218 -4.80 3.82 8.01
C MET A 218 -5.70 3.96 9.24
N ALA A 219 -5.11 3.98 10.44
CA ALA A 219 -5.88 4.23 11.66
C ALA A 219 -6.50 5.64 11.63
N GLU A 220 -7.72 5.80 12.15
CA GLU A 220 -8.42 7.08 12.23
C GLU A 220 -7.56 8.16 12.92
N THR A 221 -6.85 7.77 13.99
CA THR A 221 -5.91 8.65 14.69
C THR A 221 -4.78 9.15 13.79
N THR A 222 -4.25 8.30 12.90
CA THR A 222 -3.19 8.69 11.95
C THR A 222 -3.74 9.65 10.89
N ILE A 223 -4.96 9.39 10.39
CA ILE A 223 -5.64 10.29 9.44
C ILE A 223 -5.89 11.64 10.09
N THR A 224 -6.40 11.64 11.34
CA THR A 224 -6.65 12.86 12.11
C THR A 224 -5.38 13.66 12.34
N THR A 225 -4.26 13.02 12.69
CA THR A 225 -2.97 13.71 12.85
C THR A 225 -2.51 14.36 11.54
N SER A 226 -2.68 13.68 10.41
CA SER A 226 -2.35 14.24 9.11
C SER A 226 -3.29 15.39 8.72
N TYR A 227 -4.57 15.30 9.08
CA TYR A 227 -5.55 16.37 8.89
C TYR A 227 -5.22 17.63 9.72
N VAL A 228 -4.81 17.44 10.99
CA VAL A 228 -4.38 18.55 11.88
C VAL A 228 -3.23 19.33 11.25
N ASP A 229 -2.28 18.63 10.61
CA ASP A 229 -1.18 19.29 9.92
C ASP A 229 -1.59 20.00 8.64
N MET A 230 -2.65 19.54 7.97
CA MET A 230 -3.19 20.20 6.77
C MET A 230 -4.05 21.40 7.11
N TYR A 231 -4.72 21.36 8.26
CA TYR A 231 -5.72 22.36 8.65
C TYR A 231 -5.24 23.82 8.59
N PRO A 232 -4.03 24.19 9.08
CA PRO A 232 -3.53 25.56 9.00
C PRO A 232 -3.36 26.08 7.56
N TYR A 233 -3.17 25.16 6.62
CA TYR A 233 -2.98 25.51 5.20
C TYR A 233 -4.28 25.47 4.39
N ALA A 234 -5.42 25.15 5.01
CA ALA A 234 -6.67 24.86 4.31
C ALA A 234 -7.08 25.97 3.33
N THR A 235 -7.05 27.24 3.76
CA THR A 235 -7.41 28.39 2.92
C THR A 235 -6.44 28.60 1.75
N ARG A 236 -5.17 28.24 1.91
CA ARG A 236 -4.12 28.36 0.88
C ARG A 236 -4.13 27.17 -0.10
N MET A 237 -4.60 26.02 0.34
CA MET A 237 -4.66 24.79 -0.47
C MET A 237 -5.90 24.71 -1.35
N LEU A 238 -6.99 25.36 -0.92
CA LEU A 238 -8.25 25.27 -1.63
C LEU A 238 -8.28 26.22 -2.85
N PRO A 239 -8.83 25.76 -3.99
CA PRO A 239 -9.14 26.62 -5.11
C PRO A 239 -10.13 27.75 -4.67
N ARG A 240 -10.03 28.92 -5.28
CA ARG A 240 -10.87 30.08 -4.92
C ARG A 240 -12.36 29.78 -4.77
N ALA A 241 -12.90 28.94 -5.65
CA ALA A 241 -14.31 28.52 -5.61
C ALA A 241 -14.74 27.78 -4.31
N TYR A 242 -13.77 27.26 -3.54
CA TYR A 242 -14.04 26.47 -2.34
C TYR A 242 -13.57 27.15 -1.05
N VAL A 243 -12.89 28.29 -1.12
CA VAL A 243 -12.34 28.98 0.05
C VAL A 243 -13.46 29.38 1.04
N GLU A 244 -14.61 29.86 0.55
CA GLU A 244 -15.77 30.20 1.39
C GLU A 244 -16.30 28.97 2.15
N ARG A 245 -16.19 27.77 1.58
CA ARG A 245 -16.60 26.53 2.20
C ARG A 245 -15.60 26.02 3.25
N ALA A 246 -14.44 26.65 3.40
CA ALA A 246 -13.46 26.32 4.43
C ALA A 246 -14.05 26.46 5.86
N ALA A 247 -15.07 27.28 6.05
CA ALA A 247 -15.81 27.39 7.31
C ALA A 247 -16.50 26.07 7.73
N ARG A 248 -16.73 25.13 6.81
CA ARG A 248 -17.30 23.80 7.08
C ARG A 248 -16.30 22.82 7.67
N LEU A 249 -15.00 23.14 7.64
CA LEU A 249 -13.96 22.27 8.15
C LEU A 249 -14.08 22.14 9.67
N GLN A 250 -14.14 20.89 10.13
CA GLN A 250 -14.15 20.61 11.55
C GLN A 250 -12.83 21.01 12.20
N ALA A 251 -12.92 21.80 13.28
CA ALA A 251 -11.73 22.16 14.03
C ALA A 251 -11.04 20.89 14.62
N PRO A 252 -9.72 20.83 14.63
CA PRO A 252 -8.97 19.65 15.11
C PRO A 252 -9.40 19.16 16.48
N ARG A 253 -9.75 20.05 17.40
CA ARG A 253 -10.23 19.70 18.74
C ARG A 253 -11.53 18.90 18.72
N GLN A 254 -12.47 19.26 17.85
CA GLN A 254 -13.77 18.56 17.71
C GLN A 254 -13.55 17.16 17.11
N LEU A 255 -12.66 17.04 16.14
CA LEU A 255 -12.35 15.76 15.51
C LEU A 255 -11.69 14.79 16.49
N HIS A 256 -10.78 15.26 17.34
CA HIS A 256 -10.18 14.45 18.40
C HIS A 256 -11.21 13.95 19.42
N ALA A 257 -12.22 14.75 19.76
CA ALA A 257 -13.30 14.35 20.66
C ALA A 257 -14.16 13.23 20.05
N VAL A 258 -14.48 13.31 18.75
CA VAL A 258 -15.25 12.29 18.03
C VAL A 258 -14.49 10.97 17.97
N VAL A 259 -13.18 11.00 17.64
CA VAL A 259 -12.35 9.79 17.57
C VAL A 259 -12.17 9.15 18.97
N ARG A 260 -12.07 9.95 20.04
CA ARG A 260 -12.06 9.44 21.43
C ARG A 260 -13.35 8.71 21.78
N ALA A 261 -14.49 9.28 21.43
CA ALA A 261 -15.79 8.67 21.71
C ALA A 261 -15.98 7.33 20.97
N SER A 262 -15.39 7.19 19.77
CA SER A 262 -15.50 5.96 18.96
C SER A 262 -14.50 4.85 19.35
N SER A 263 -13.33 5.20 19.91
CA SER A 263 -12.23 4.25 20.11
C SER A 263 -12.06 3.75 21.56
N GLY A 264 -12.71 4.37 22.56
CA GLY A 264 -12.60 3.99 23.98
C GLY A 264 -11.17 4.01 24.55
N SER A 265 -10.22 4.66 23.90
CA SER A 265 -8.79 4.55 24.16
C SER A 265 -8.26 5.70 25.02
N THR A 266 -7.67 5.38 26.16
CA THR A 266 -6.98 6.28 27.11
C THR A 266 -5.60 6.76 26.64
N LEU A 267 -5.15 6.36 25.46
CA LEU A 267 -3.78 6.63 24.98
C LEU A 267 -3.56 8.09 24.53
N PHE A 268 -4.65 8.85 24.33
CA PHE A 268 -4.63 10.21 23.82
C PHE A 268 -4.34 11.31 24.86
N ASP A 269 -4.48 11.00 26.16
CA ASP A 269 -4.26 11.99 27.23
C ASP A 269 -2.80 12.46 27.36
N LYS A 270 -1.85 11.68 26.81
CA LYS A 270 -0.42 12.01 26.81
C LYS A 270 0.01 12.99 25.71
N LEU A 271 -0.84 13.21 24.70
CA LEU A 271 -0.54 14.11 23.56
C LEU A 271 -1.25 15.47 23.63
N SER A 272 -2.12 15.66 24.62
CA SER A 272 -2.86 16.92 24.83
C SER A 272 -2.10 17.90 25.71
N GLY A 273 -0.90 18.29 25.29
CA GLY A 273 -0.29 19.52 25.79
C GLY A 273 -1.11 20.74 25.34
N PRO A 274 -0.98 21.91 26.01
CA PRO A 274 -1.79 23.10 25.74
C PRO A 274 -1.35 23.82 24.44
N ASN A 275 -1.19 23.12 23.32
CA ASN A 275 -0.94 23.76 22.03
C ASN A 275 -2.24 24.36 21.55
N GLN A 276 -2.29 25.67 21.62
CA GLN A 276 -3.34 26.50 21.00
C GLN A 276 -3.31 26.23 19.49
N VAL A 277 -4.34 25.54 18.98
CA VAL A 277 -4.56 25.43 17.54
C VAL A 277 -4.96 26.82 17.06
N PRO A 278 -4.17 27.50 16.22
CA PRO A 278 -4.51 28.83 15.74
C PRO A 278 -5.81 28.77 14.93
N PRO A 279 -6.63 29.85 14.94
CA PRO A 279 -7.75 29.97 14.03
C PRO A 279 -7.26 29.90 12.57
N LEU A 280 -8.17 29.53 11.66
CA LEU A 280 -7.84 29.52 10.23
C LEU A 280 -7.29 30.89 9.82
N PRO A 281 -6.16 30.97 9.13
CA PRO A 281 -5.64 32.24 8.61
C PRO A 281 -6.67 32.84 7.64
N ALA A 282 -6.80 34.16 7.66
CA ALA A 282 -7.66 34.89 6.73
C ALA A 282 -7.25 34.57 5.27
N PRO A 283 -8.20 34.49 4.33
CA PRO A 283 -7.87 34.29 2.93
C PRO A 283 -6.97 35.46 2.45
N PRO A 284 -6.01 35.18 1.54
CA PRO A 284 -5.16 36.22 0.99
C PRO A 284 -6.05 37.28 0.32
N ALA A 285 -5.73 38.54 0.55
CA ALA A 285 -6.40 39.66 -0.11
C ALA A 285 -6.35 39.53 -1.63
N ALA A 286 -7.43 39.88 -2.30
CA ALA A 286 -7.67 39.67 -3.72
C ALA A 286 -6.65 40.41 -4.61
#